data_91d095de608ee36b11045cf8b41f6edc
#
_entry.id   91d095de608ee36b11045cf8b41f6edc
#
_cell.length_a   1.000
_cell.length_b   1.000
_cell.length_c   1.000
_cell.angle_alpha   90.00
_cell.angle_beta   90.00
_cell.angle_gamma   90.00
#
_symmetry.space_group_name_H-M   'P 1'
#
loop_
_entity.id
_entity.type
_entity.pdbx_description
1 polymer ?
#
loop_
_entity_poly.entity_id
_entity_poly.type
_entity_poly.pdbx_seq_one_letter_code
_entity_poly.pdbx_strand_id
1 'polypeptide(L)'
;MILVDTGPFVALFDSKDPSHRRCREVLKTFREPLVTTVPVLTEAFHMLSPNSTGADRLRDFIARGGATVWSFDAANLQRAFALMEQYADHPMDLADASLIVAAEALATTKVFTIDRQ
;
A
#
# COMPACT_ATOMS: atom_id res chain seq x y z
N MET A 1 -4.46 -5.01 12.69
CA MET A 1 -3.98 -4.98 11.30
C MET A 1 -3.66 -3.56 10.87
N ILE A 2 -2.57 -3.41 10.16
CA ILE A 2 -2.13 -2.11 9.66
C ILE A 2 -2.11 -2.21 8.12
N LEU A 3 -2.87 -1.34 7.46
CA LEU A 3 -2.87 -1.24 6.01
C LEU A 3 -1.64 -0.47 5.55
N VAL A 4 -0.97 -0.94 4.50
CA VAL A 4 0.23 -0.30 3.98
C VAL A 4 -0.06 0.28 2.61
N ASP A 5 0.18 1.59 2.47
CA ASP A 5 0.01 2.35 1.25
C ASP A 5 1.26 2.26 0.36
N THR A 6 1.16 2.78 -0.86
CA THR A 6 2.23 2.77 -1.86
C THR A 6 3.49 3.49 -1.39
N GLY A 7 3.35 4.68 -0.81
CA GLY A 7 4.49 5.50 -0.39
C GLY A 7 5.47 4.78 0.50
N PRO A 8 5.02 4.18 1.60
CA PRO A 8 5.90 3.41 2.48
C PRO A 8 6.61 2.25 1.78
N PHE A 9 5.95 1.52 0.88
CA PHE A 9 6.62 0.44 0.15
C PHE A 9 7.77 0.99 -0.71
N VAL A 10 7.53 2.09 -1.41
CA VAL A 10 8.59 2.71 -2.22
C VAL A 10 9.74 3.18 -1.32
N ALA A 11 9.42 3.84 -0.23
CA ALA A 11 10.42 4.35 0.71
C ALA A 11 11.24 3.22 1.35
N LEU A 12 10.59 2.12 1.72
CA LEU A 12 11.27 0.98 2.35
C LEU A 12 12.24 0.28 1.40
N PHE A 13 11.88 0.19 0.12
CA PHE A 13 12.64 -0.60 -0.84
C PHE A 13 13.46 0.21 -1.83
N ASP A 14 13.42 1.55 -1.74
CA ASP A 14 14.32 2.44 -2.45
C ASP A 14 15.19 3.18 -1.44
N SER A 15 16.45 2.75 -1.34
CA SER A 15 17.39 3.33 -0.36
C SER A 15 17.69 4.80 -0.61
N LYS A 16 17.37 5.32 -1.80
CA LYS A 16 17.56 6.73 -2.15
C LYS A 16 16.34 7.59 -1.85
N ASP A 17 15.22 6.98 -1.45
CA ASP A 17 14.01 7.73 -1.12
C ASP A 17 14.26 8.57 0.14
N PRO A 18 13.86 9.86 0.16
CA PRO A 18 14.06 10.73 1.33
C PRO A 18 13.45 10.17 2.61
N SER A 19 12.39 9.39 2.52
CA SER A 19 11.70 8.82 3.67
C SER A 19 12.16 7.40 4.03
N HIS A 20 13.20 6.90 3.37
CA HIS A 20 13.68 5.51 3.57
C HIS A 20 13.98 5.19 5.03
N ARG A 21 14.83 6.00 5.66
CA ARG A 21 15.22 5.78 7.06
C ARG A 21 14.02 5.85 8.01
N ARG A 22 13.20 6.88 7.84
CA ARG A 22 12.02 7.09 8.68
C ARG A 22 11.04 5.93 8.60
N CYS A 23 10.76 5.45 7.39
CA CYS A 23 9.86 4.31 7.20
C CYS A 23 10.41 3.04 7.80
N ARG A 24 11.72 2.79 7.69
CA ARG A 24 12.35 1.64 8.34
C ARG A 24 12.20 1.69 9.85
N GLU A 25 12.43 2.86 10.45
CA GLU A 25 12.29 3.03 11.90
C GLU A 25 10.84 2.81 12.35
N VAL A 26 9.87 3.36 11.61
CA VAL A 26 8.46 3.19 11.93
C VAL A 26 8.05 1.71 11.80
N LEU A 27 8.48 1.04 10.74
CA LEU A 27 8.16 -0.37 10.53
C LEU A 27 8.58 -1.23 11.73
N LYS A 28 9.73 -0.95 12.33
CA LYS A 28 10.23 -1.68 13.50
C LYS A 28 9.34 -1.56 14.73
N THR A 29 8.51 -0.51 14.79
CA THR A 29 7.61 -0.30 15.93
C THR A 29 6.31 -1.06 15.82
N PHE A 30 5.97 -1.58 14.66
CA PHE A 30 4.70 -2.26 14.45
C PHE A 30 4.70 -3.65 15.08
N ARG A 31 3.60 -3.96 15.78
CA ARG A 31 3.37 -5.26 16.43
C ARG A 31 2.22 -6.03 15.80
N GLU A 32 1.52 -5.41 14.88
CA GLU A 32 0.35 -6.00 14.22
C GLU A 32 0.69 -6.45 12.81
N PRO A 33 -0.04 -7.42 12.27
CA PRO A 33 0.14 -7.84 10.88
C PRO A 33 -0.08 -6.69 9.91
N LEU A 34 0.73 -6.66 8.85
CA LEU A 34 0.59 -5.71 7.76
C LEU A 34 -0.29 -6.30 6.67
N VAL A 35 -1.12 -5.47 6.05
CA VAL A 35 -2.01 -5.87 4.97
C VAL A 35 -1.92 -4.83 3.86
N THR A 36 -1.96 -5.27 2.62
CA THR A 36 -1.98 -4.39 1.46
C THR A 36 -2.92 -4.94 0.39
N THR A 37 -2.99 -4.27 -0.74
CA THR A 37 -3.86 -4.66 -1.86
C THR A 37 -3.04 -4.77 -3.14
N VAL A 38 -3.57 -5.50 -4.13
CA VAL A 38 -2.91 -5.61 -5.44
C VAL A 38 -2.77 -4.25 -6.14
N PRO A 39 -3.79 -3.37 -6.16
CA PRO A 39 -3.60 -2.04 -6.75
C PRO A 39 -2.45 -1.24 -6.13
N VAL A 40 -2.28 -1.32 -4.81
CA VAL A 40 -1.16 -0.67 -4.12
C VAL A 40 0.17 -1.27 -4.59
N LEU A 41 0.26 -2.60 -4.66
CA LEU A 41 1.48 -3.27 -5.11
C LEU A 41 1.80 -2.92 -6.57
N THR A 42 0.78 -2.85 -7.43
CA THR A 42 0.97 -2.47 -8.84
C THR A 42 1.64 -1.10 -8.95
N GLU A 43 1.14 -0.13 -8.19
CA GLU A 43 1.71 1.22 -8.18
C GLU A 43 3.12 1.22 -7.59
N ALA A 44 3.34 0.51 -6.49
CA ALA A 44 4.65 0.44 -5.85
C ALA A 44 5.70 -0.17 -6.78
N PHE A 45 5.39 -1.26 -7.46
CA PHE A 45 6.31 -1.88 -8.41
C PHE A 45 6.60 -0.97 -9.61
N HIS A 46 5.60 -0.23 -10.06
CA HIS A 46 5.81 0.76 -11.13
C HIS A 46 6.80 1.84 -10.69
N MET A 47 6.61 2.38 -9.48
CA MET A 47 7.45 3.44 -8.94
C MET A 47 8.89 2.97 -8.63
N LEU A 48 9.05 1.71 -8.22
CA LEU A 48 10.37 1.14 -7.96
C LEU A 48 11.14 0.79 -9.24
N SER A 49 10.48 0.78 -10.37
CA SER A 49 10.96 0.36 -11.69
C SER A 49 11.13 -1.15 -11.82
N PRO A 50 10.60 -1.76 -12.89
CA PRO A 50 10.78 -3.18 -13.14
C PRO A 50 12.25 -3.59 -13.19
N ASN A 51 12.56 -4.76 -12.66
CA ASN A 51 13.90 -5.35 -12.63
C ASN A 51 14.90 -4.58 -11.75
N SER A 52 14.44 -3.65 -10.93
CA SER A 52 15.30 -2.98 -9.95
C SER A 52 15.54 -3.87 -8.73
N THR A 53 16.60 -3.56 -7.97
CA THR A 53 16.86 -4.22 -6.70
C THR A 53 15.70 -4.01 -5.72
N GLY A 54 15.12 -2.80 -5.71
CA GLY A 54 13.98 -2.50 -4.86
C GLY A 54 12.76 -3.36 -5.19
N ALA A 55 12.45 -3.51 -6.48
CA ALA A 55 11.35 -4.37 -6.91
C ALA A 55 11.57 -5.83 -6.50
N ASP A 56 12.80 -6.34 -6.65
CA ASP A 56 13.15 -7.70 -6.24
C ASP A 56 12.95 -7.88 -4.74
N ARG A 57 13.36 -6.91 -3.94
CA ARG A 57 13.23 -6.97 -2.48
C ARG A 57 11.78 -6.87 -2.03
N LEU A 58 10.98 -6.03 -2.67
CA LEU A 58 9.55 -5.94 -2.35
C LEU A 58 8.85 -7.26 -2.67
N ARG A 59 9.14 -7.83 -3.84
CA ARG A 59 8.58 -9.14 -4.21
C ARG A 59 8.91 -10.20 -3.17
N ASP A 60 10.16 -10.24 -2.74
CA ASP A 60 10.64 -11.19 -1.74
C ASP A 60 9.95 -10.96 -0.38
N PHE A 61 9.80 -9.71 0.03
CA PHE A 61 9.11 -9.34 1.26
C PHE A 61 7.67 -9.87 1.27
N ILE A 62 6.93 -9.66 0.19
CA ILE A 62 5.55 -10.15 0.06
C ILE A 62 5.52 -11.69 0.03
N ALA A 63 6.41 -12.32 -0.73
CA ALA A 63 6.47 -13.78 -0.85
C ALA A 63 6.75 -14.45 0.49
N ARG A 64 7.51 -13.80 1.37
CA ARG A 64 7.83 -14.31 2.71
C ARG A 64 6.77 -13.94 3.77
N GLY A 65 5.67 -13.32 3.36
CA GLY A 65 4.60 -12.97 4.29
C GLY A 65 4.83 -11.69 5.09
N GLY A 66 5.70 -10.80 4.60
CA GLY A 66 5.94 -9.50 5.26
C GLY A 66 4.69 -8.64 5.32
N ALA A 67 3.81 -8.78 4.34
CA ALA A 67 2.46 -8.23 4.37
C ALA A 67 1.52 -9.22 3.71
N THR A 68 0.29 -9.32 4.24
CA THR A 68 -0.75 -10.12 3.63
C THR A 68 -1.40 -9.30 2.51
N VAL A 69 -1.66 -9.93 1.37
CA VAL A 69 -2.39 -9.28 0.29
C VAL A 69 -3.87 -9.60 0.45
N TRP A 70 -4.68 -8.57 0.73
CA TRP A 70 -6.11 -8.73 0.89
C TRP A 70 -6.76 -9.00 -0.47
N SER A 71 -7.64 -10.02 -0.51
CA SER A 71 -8.32 -10.43 -1.74
C SER A 71 -9.29 -9.35 -2.21
N PHE A 72 -9.12 -8.86 -3.42
CA PHE A 72 -9.87 -7.75 -4.00
C PHE A 72 -10.68 -8.29 -5.18
N ASP A 73 -11.96 -8.57 -4.93
CA ASP A 73 -12.84 -9.20 -5.91
C ASP A 73 -13.65 -8.16 -6.71
N ALA A 74 -14.54 -8.65 -7.59
CA ALA A 74 -15.35 -7.78 -8.45
C ALA A 74 -16.28 -6.87 -7.65
N ALA A 75 -16.84 -7.35 -6.54
CA ALA A 75 -17.71 -6.53 -5.68
C ALA A 75 -16.91 -5.41 -5.01
N ASN A 76 -15.70 -5.72 -4.55
CA ASN A 76 -14.80 -4.73 -3.97
C ASN A 76 -14.41 -3.66 -5.00
N LEU A 77 -14.20 -4.08 -6.26
CA LEU A 77 -13.89 -3.15 -7.35
C LEU A 77 -15.04 -2.17 -7.58
N GLN A 78 -16.28 -2.64 -7.57
CA GLN A 78 -17.44 -1.78 -7.72
C GLN A 78 -17.54 -0.77 -6.57
N ARG A 79 -17.27 -1.20 -5.34
CA ARG A 79 -17.22 -0.29 -4.19
C ARG A 79 -16.13 0.77 -4.36
N ALA A 80 -14.95 0.36 -4.85
CA ALA A 80 -13.85 1.27 -5.11
C ALA A 80 -14.23 2.32 -6.17
N PHE A 81 -14.89 1.91 -7.23
CA PHE A 81 -15.37 2.85 -8.27
C PHE A 81 -16.36 3.86 -7.69
N ALA A 82 -17.26 3.41 -6.81
CA ALA A 82 -18.21 4.31 -6.14
C ALA A 82 -17.48 5.36 -5.29
N LEU A 83 -16.43 4.97 -4.58
CA LEU A 83 -15.60 5.90 -3.80
C LEU A 83 -14.88 6.90 -4.70
N MET A 84 -14.32 6.44 -5.81
CA MET A 84 -13.63 7.31 -6.76
C MET A 84 -14.58 8.35 -7.34
N GLU A 85 -15.82 7.98 -7.63
CA GLU A 85 -16.85 8.90 -8.10
C GLU A 85 -17.27 9.88 -7.00
N GLN A 86 -17.50 9.39 -5.79
CA GLN A 86 -17.89 10.22 -4.65
C GLN A 86 -16.85 11.31 -4.34
N TYR A 87 -15.58 11.01 -4.51
CA TYR A 87 -14.47 11.93 -4.23
C TYR A 87 -13.84 12.51 -5.51
N ALA A 88 -14.62 12.68 -6.57
CA ALA A 88 -14.11 13.18 -7.86
C ALA A 88 -13.47 14.58 -7.75
N ASP A 89 -13.92 15.41 -6.82
CA ASP A 89 -13.34 16.74 -6.58
C ASP A 89 -11.95 16.69 -5.95
N HIS A 90 -11.61 15.58 -5.30
CA HIS A 90 -10.30 15.31 -4.73
C HIS A 90 -9.86 13.97 -5.28
N PRO A 91 -9.26 13.95 -6.49
CA PRO A 91 -9.04 12.70 -7.21
C PRO A 91 -8.39 11.62 -6.36
N MET A 92 -9.07 10.49 -6.30
CA MET A 92 -8.64 9.29 -5.60
C MET A 92 -8.35 8.24 -6.65
N ASP A 93 -7.13 7.67 -6.67
CA ASP A 93 -6.83 6.61 -7.60
C ASP A 93 -7.32 5.26 -7.07
N LEU A 94 -7.19 4.22 -7.89
CA LEU A 94 -7.65 2.88 -7.53
C LEU A 94 -6.88 2.33 -6.32
N ALA A 95 -5.60 2.63 -6.20
CA ALA A 95 -4.81 2.19 -5.06
C ALA A 95 -5.37 2.76 -3.75
N ASP A 96 -5.65 4.08 -3.71
CA ASP A 96 -6.25 4.72 -2.55
C ASP A 96 -7.61 4.12 -2.23
N ALA A 97 -8.47 3.97 -3.24
CA ALA A 97 -9.81 3.42 -3.06
C ALA A 97 -9.75 1.99 -2.54
N SER A 98 -8.80 1.18 -3.03
CA SER A 98 -8.65 -0.21 -2.59
C SER A 98 -8.33 -0.32 -1.11
N LEU A 99 -7.53 0.61 -0.58
CA LEU A 99 -7.21 0.63 0.85
C LEU A 99 -8.43 0.99 1.69
N ILE A 100 -9.26 1.91 1.23
CA ILE A 100 -10.50 2.26 1.95
C ILE A 100 -11.44 1.06 2.00
N VAL A 101 -11.59 0.36 0.87
CA VAL A 101 -12.43 -0.84 0.81
C VAL A 101 -11.91 -1.93 1.76
N ALA A 102 -10.59 -2.15 1.77
CA ALA A 102 -9.96 -3.10 2.69
C ALA A 102 -10.17 -2.67 4.15
N ALA A 103 -10.02 -1.38 4.45
CA ALA A 103 -10.24 -0.85 5.80
C ALA A 103 -11.67 -1.11 6.28
N GLU A 104 -12.66 -0.89 5.41
CA GLU A 104 -14.06 -1.17 5.71
C GLU A 104 -14.27 -2.66 6.00
N ALA A 105 -13.74 -3.51 5.13
CA ALA A 105 -13.92 -4.97 5.24
C ALA A 105 -13.24 -5.55 6.48
N LEU A 106 -12.07 -5.05 6.82
CA LEU A 106 -11.25 -5.54 7.93
C LEU A 106 -11.51 -4.79 9.25
N ALA A 107 -12.38 -3.78 9.21
CA ALA A 107 -12.72 -2.96 10.37
C ALA A 107 -11.48 -2.37 11.05
N THR A 108 -10.53 -1.86 10.26
CA THR A 108 -9.33 -1.21 10.77
C THR A 108 -9.25 0.24 10.30
N THR A 109 -8.70 1.11 11.14
CA THR A 109 -8.44 2.50 10.81
C THR A 109 -6.94 2.80 10.78
N LYS A 110 -6.11 1.77 10.97
CA LYS A 110 -4.66 1.93 11.02
C LYS A 110 -4.08 1.83 9.63
N VAL A 111 -3.48 2.90 9.15
CA VAL A 111 -2.85 2.98 7.83
C VAL A 111 -1.43 3.51 7.96
N PHE A 112 -0.49 2.79 7.39
CA PHE A 112 0.88 3.25 7.23
C PHE A 112 0.96 3.97 5.90
N THR A 113 1.12 5.28 5.96
CA THR A 113 1.15 6.15 4.78
C THR A 113 2.19 7.24 4.96
N ILE A 114 2.61 7.84 3.86
CA ILE A 114 3.48 9.01 3.86
C ILE A 114 2.72 10.12 3.13
N ASP A 115 2.64 11.28 3.78
CA ASP A 115 2.11 12.48 3.14
C ASP A 115 3.19 13.08 2.26
N ARG A 116 2.97 13.04 0.95
CA ARG A 116 3.87 13.61 -0.05
C ARG A 116 3.18 14.78 -0.73
N GLN A 117 3.62 15.96 -0.37
CA GLN A 117 3.14 17.18 -1.02
C GLN A 117 4.17 17.71 -2.01
#